data_0512d54f10fa48b27cf22ab1a067aa3a
#
_entry.id   0512d54f10fa48b27cf22ab1a067aa3a
#
_cell.length_a   1.000
_cell.length_b   1.000
_cell.length_c   1.000
_cell.angle_alpha   90.00
_cell.angle_beta   90.00
_cell.angle_gamma   90.00
#
_symmetry.space_group_name_H-M   'P 1'
#
loop_
_entity.id
_entity.type
_entity.pdbx_description
1 polymer ?
#
loop_
_entity_poly.entity_id
_entity_poly.type
_entity_poly.pdbx_seq_one_letter_code
_entity_poly.pdbx_strand_id
1 'polypeptide(L)'
;LECTAIPEILSQAVDCLRMGGKCGLIGAAPMGVRASLDMQSILNGHTITGIVEGDAISDILLPKVVELYKLGKMPFDKMIKYYPFEKINDAVVDVEKGNTMKAVLTF
;
A
#
# COMPACT_ATOMS: atom_id res chain seq x y z
N LEU A 1 10.46 0.28 2.05
CA LEU A 1 9.19 0.54 1.38
C LEU A 1 8.35 1.47 2.25
N GLU A 2 7.78 2.52 1.64
CA GLU A 2 6.84 3.41 2.28
C GLU A 2 5.43 3.07 1.78
N CYS A 3 4.52 2.74 2.71
CA CYS A 3 3.17 2.25 2.40
C CYS A 3 2.06 3.06 3.10
N THR A 4 2.44 4.11 3.85
CA THR A 4 1.48 4.87 4.66
C THR A 4 0.86 6.06 3.94
N ALA A 5 1.53 6.57 2.91
CA ALA A 5 1.19 7.82 2.23
C ALA A 5 1.25 9.07 3.12
N ILE A 6 1.95 9.01 4.26
CA ILE A 6 2.12 10.12 5.19
C ILE A 6 3.42 10.87 4.83
N PRO A 7 3.38 12.19 4.54
CA PRO A 7 4.55 12.94 4.11
C PRO A 7 5.75 12.86 5.05
N GLU A 8 5.49 12.94 6.35
CA GLU A 8 6.51 12.88 7.40
C GLU A 8 7.17 11.50 7.47
N ILE A 9 6.40 10.44 7.23
CA ILE A 9 6.93 9.07 7.20
C ILE A 9 7.79 8.84 5.96
N LEU A 10 7.43 9.41 4.81
CA LEU A 10 8.29 9.36 3.63
C LEU A 10 9.63 10.08 3.90
N SER A 11 9.60 11.26 4.52
CA SER A 11 10.81 11.99 4.89
C SER A 11 11.71 11.15 5.80
N GLN A 12 11.15 10.59 6.86
CA GLN A 12 11.87 9.70 7.79
C GLN A 12 12.43 8.45 7.10
N ALA A 13 11.64 7.85 6.21
CA ALA A 13 12.07 6.66 5.47
C ALA A 13 13.29 6.94 4.58
N VAL A 14 13.35 8.13 3.97
CA VAL A 14 14.50 8.57 3.16
C VAL A 14 15.71 8.87 4.04
N ASP A 15 15.52 9.56 5.17
CA ASP A 15 16.58 9.91 6.11
C ASP A 15 17.25 8.70 6.77
N CYS A 16 16.50 7.60 6.93
CA CYS A 16 17.01 6.34 7.47
C CYS A 16 17.82 5.51 6.45
N LEU A 17 17.90 5.91 5.18
CA LEU A 17 18.63 5.16 4.18
C LEU A 17 20.15 5.31 4.38
N ARG A 18 20.87 4.22 4.15
CA ARG A 18 22.33 4.31 3.97
C ARG A 18 22.64 5.00 2.65
N MET A 19 23.84 5.54 2.50
CA MET A 19 24.32 6.10 1.23
C MET A 19 24.03 5.16 0.04
N GLY A 20 23.50 5.72 -1.04
CA GLY A 20 23.05 4.97 -2.22
C GLY A 20 21.79 4.13 -2.00
N GLY A 21 21.11 4.28 -0.86
CA GLY A 21 19.91 3.55 -0.52
C GLY A 21 18.71 3.91 -1.41
N LYS A 22 17.73 3.00 -1.48
CA LYS A 22 16.52 3.18 -2.29
C LYS A 22 15.27 3.08 -1.43
N CYS A 23 14.35 4.01 -1.62
CA CYS A 23 13.00 3.99 -1.06
C CYS A 23 11.97 3.77 -2.16
N GLY A 24 11.16 2.73 -2.03
CA GLY A 24 9.99 2.49 -2.87
C GLY A 24 8.75 3.08 -2.23
N LEU A 25 8.08 4.01 -2.90
CA LEU A 25 6.82 4.62 -2.48
C LEU A 25 5.65 3.84 -3.07
N ILE A 26 4.86 3.22 -2.20
CA ILE A 26 3.68 2.42 -2.55
C ILE A 26 2.41 3.12 -2.05
N GLY A 27 2.51 3.84 -0.92
CA GLY A 27 1.38 4.56 -0.34
C GLY A 27 0.82 5.62 -1.29
N ALA A 28 -0.50 5.60 -1.51
CA ALA A 28 -1.19 6.55 -2.38
C ALA A 28 -1.74 7.72 -1.57
N ALA A 29 -1.03 8.84 -1.54
CA ALA A 29 -1.51 10.08 -0.94
C ALA A 29 -2.56 10.76 -1.84
N PRO A 30 -3.48 11.55 -1.27
CA PRO A 30 -4.38 12.39 -2.05
C PRO A 30 -3.60 13.34 -2.97
N MET A 31 -4.22 13.71 -4.09
CA MET A 31 -3.60 14.61 -5.06
C MET A 31 -3.26 15.97 -4.41
N GLY A 32 -2.06 16.48 -4.67
CA GLY A 32 -1.57 17.74 -4.11
C GLY A 32 -0.85 17.65 -2.77
N VAL A 33 -0.86 16.51 -2.10
CA VAL A 33 -0.05 16.27 -0.90
C VAL A 33 1.43 16.29 -1.26
N ARG A 34 2.25 16.95 -0.44
CA ARG A 34 3.68 17.13 -0.68
C ARG A 34 4.48 16.68 0.53
N ALA A 35 5.62 16.05 0.29
CA ALA A 35 6.62 15.73 1.31
C ALA A 35 7.84 16.65 1.15
N SER A 36 8.51 16.95 2.25
CA SER A 36 9.78 17.69 2.27
C SER A 36 10.93 16.70 2.45
N LEU A 37 11.96 16.82 1.65
CA LEU A 37 13.12 15.93 1.69
C LEU A 37 14.39 16.75 1.87
N ASP A 38 15.35 16.20 2.60
CA ASP A 38 16.69 16.80 2.70
C ASP A 38 17.43 16.62 1.38
N MET A 39 17.86 17.74 0.80
CA MET A 39 18.63 17.75 -0.46
C MET A 39 19.96 17.01 -0.33
N GLN A 40 20.59 17.05 0.86
CA GLN A 40 21.85 16.34 1.09
C GLN A 40 21.64 14.82 1.03
N SER A 41 20.50 14.32 1.52
CA SER A 41 20.14 12.91 1.39
C SER A 41 20.07 12.48 -0.08
N ILE A 42 19.47 13.31 -0.94
CA ILE A 42 19.41 13.03 -2.39
C ILE A 42 20.81 13.09 -3.01
N LEU A 43 21.61 14.09 -2.63
CA LEU A 43 23.01 14.22 -3.11
C LEU A 43 23.87 13.00 -2.74
N ASN A 44 23.61 12.37 -1.59
CA ASN A 44 24.28 11.15 -1.14
C ASN A 44 23.88 9.89 -1.93
N GLY A 45 23.14 10.06 -3.03
CA GLY A 45 22.77 8.99 -3.96
C GLY A 45 21.49 8.24 -3.55
N HIS A 46 20.67 8.79 -2.67
CA HIS A 46 19.38 8.18 -2.35
C HIS A 46 18.45 8.23 -3.57
N THR A 47 17.73 7.15 -3.79
CA THR A 47 16.74 7.04 -4.86
C THR A 47 15.36 6.87 -4.26
N ILE A 48 14.39 7.64 -4.74
CA ILE A 48 12.98 7.47 -4.43
C ILE A 48 12.27 7.12 -5.73
N THR A 49 11.51 6.03 -5.72
CA THR A 49 10.74 5.59 -6.89
C THR A 49 9.33 5.22 -6.48
N GLY A 50 8.35 5.66 -7.27
CA GLY A 50 6.98 5.19 -7.14
C GLY A 50 6.86 3.76 -7.65
N ILE A 51 6.05 2.96 -6.97
CA ILE A 51 5.73 1.59 -7.37
C ILE A 51 4.21 1.49 -7.45
N VAL A 52 3.69 1.34 -8.66
CA VAL A 52 2.25 1.20 -8.89
C VAL A 52 1.94 -0.27 -9.12
N GLU A 53 1.24 -0.89 -8.16
CA GLU A 53 0.79 -2.29 -8.25
C GLU A 53 1.92 -3.29 -8.58
N GLY A 54 3.15 -2.98 -8.11
CA GLY A 54 4.34 -3.78 -8.37
C GLY A 54 4.82 -3.74 -9.82
N ASP A 55 4.41 -2.72 -10.60
CA ASP A 55 4.67 -2.59 -12.04
C ASP A 55 4.22 -3.84 -12.83
N ALA A 56 3.18 -4.51 -12.33
CA ALA A 56 2.73 -5.78 -12.84
C ALA A 56 1.75 -5.61 -14.02
N ILE A 57 1.82 -6.56 -14.95
CA ILE A 57 0.80 -6.72 -15.99
C ILE A 57 -0.34 -7.54 -15.40
N SER A 58 -1.51 -6.92 -15.21
CA SER A 58 -2.67 -7.52 -14.52
C SER A 58 -3.09 -8.87 -15.12
N ASP A 59 -3.13 -8.97 -16.45
CA ASP A 59 -3.54 -10.20 -17.15
C ASP A 59 -2.59 -11.39 -16.89
N ILE A 60 -1.35 -11.09 -16.51
CA ILE A 60 -0.35 -12.12 -16.16
C ILE A 60 -0.36 -12.38 -14.64
N LEU A 61 -0.49 -11.33 -13.84
CA LEU A 61 -0.40 -11.43 -12.40
C LEU A 61 -1.65 -12.09 -11.79
N LEU A 62 -2.86 -11.66 -12.18
CA LEU A 62 -4.10 -12.13 -11.56
C LEU A 62 -4.27 -13.66 -11.63
N PRO A 63 -4.07 -14.34 -12.77
CA PRO A 63 -4.12 -15.79 -12.81
C PRO A 63 -3.15 -16.46 -11.83
N LYS A 64 -1.92 -15.94 -11.71
CA LYS A 64 -0.92 -16.46 -10.76
C LYS A 64 -1.35 -16.28 -9.30
N VAL A 65 -1.95 -15.13 -8.97
CA VAL A 65 -2.50 -14.89 -7.62
C VAL A 65 -3.61 -15.89 -7.30
N VAL A 66 -4.50 -16.17 -8.27
CA VAL A 66 -5.56 -17.16 -8.11
C VAL A 66 -4.99 -18.57 -7.90
N GLU A 67 -3.94 -18.94 -8.64
CA GLU A 67 -3.27 -20.24 -8.44
C GLU A 67 -2.63 -20.34 -7.05
N LEU A 68 -1.93 -19.27 -6.61
CA LEU A 68 -1.33 -19.23 -5.28
C LEU A 68 -2.38 -19.34 -4.17
N TYR A 69 -3.55 -18.72 -4.36
CA TYR A 69 -4.68 -18.87 -3.45
C TYR A 69 -5.18 -20.32 -3.39
N LYS A 70 -5.41 -20.94 -4.54
CA LYS A 70 -5.86 -22.35 -4.61
C LYS A 70 -4.88 -23.31 -3.97
N LEU A 71 -3.59 -23.00 -4.03
CA LEU A 71 -2.51 -23.77 -3.38
C LEU A 71 -2.37 -23.45 -1.88
N GLY A 72 -3.19 -22.56 -1.31
CA GLY A 72 -3.10 -22.14 0.09
C GLY A 72 -1.87 -21.28 0.42
N LYS A 73 -1.12 -20.83 -0.59
CA LYS A 73 0.10 -20.02 -0.42
C LYS A 73 -0.15 -18.53 -0.29
N MET A 74 -1.36 -18.07 -0.64
CA MET A 74 -1.78 -16.66 -0.57
C MET A 74 -3.20 -16.55 -0.03
N PRO A 75 -3.40 -16.74 1.28
CA PRO A 75 -4.73 -16.79 1.91
C PRO A 75 -5.32 -15.39 2.13
N PHE A 76 -5.56 -14.62 1.07
CA PHE A 76 -6.09 -13.26 1.13
C PHE A 76 -7.55 -13.21 1.62
N ASP A 77 -8.30 -14.31 1.51
CA ASP A 77 -9.65 -14.49 2.07
C ASP A 77 -9.70 -14.22 3.58
N LYS A 78 -8.63 -14.50 4.31
CA LYS A 78 -8.52 -14.21 5.75
C LYS A 78 -8.52 -12.71 6.09
N MET A 79 -8.24 -11.86 5.10
CA MET A 79 -8.27 -10.40 5.27
C MET A 79 -9.65 -9.81 4.95
N ILE A 80 -10.57 -10.61 4.40
CA ILE A 80 -11.88 -10.16 3.94
C ILE A 80 -12.92 -10.34 5.04
N LYS A 81 -13.72 -9.29 5.25
CA LYS A 81 -14.95 -9.34 6.06
C LYS A 81 -16.13 -8.90 5.18
N TYR A 82 -17.16 -9.74 5.16
CA TYR A 82 -18.36 -9.47 4.36
C TYR A 82 -19.38 -8.68 5.16
N TYR A 83 -20.03 -7.72 4.50
CA TYR A 83 -21.10 -6.90 5.06
C TYR A 83 -22.29 -6.91 4.09
N PRO A 84 -23.54 -7.04 4.57
CA PRO A 84 -24.72 -6.72 3.76
C PRO A 84 -24.64 -5.27 3.27
N PHE A 85 -25.16 -4.99 2.08
CA PHE A 85 -25.11 -3.64 1.51
C PHE A 85 -25.74 -2.58 2.43
N GLU A 86 -26.81 -2.92 3.13
CA GLU A 86 -27.49 -2.04 4.08
C GLU A 86 -26.59 -1.59 5.24
N LYS A 87 -25.50 -2.32 5.49
CA LYS A 87 -24.50 -2.03 6.54
C LYS A 87 -23.23 -1.37 6.00
N ILE A 88 -23.31 -0.71 4.84
CA ILE A 88 -22.16 -0.05 4.23
C ILE A 88 -21.49 0.97 5.18
N ASN A 89 -22.27 1.71 5.96
CA ASN A 89 -21.72 2.69 6.91
C ASN A 89 -20.96 2.01 8.06
N ASP A 90 -21.44 0.86 8.53
CA ASP A 90 -20.72 0.07 9.54
C ASP A 90 -19.40 -0.45 8.98
N ALA A 91 -19.40 -0.88 7.71
CA ALA A 91 -18.19 -1.33 7.02
C ALA A 91 -17.14 -0.22 6.91
N VAL A 92 -17.55 1.02 6.59
CA VAL A 92 -16.66 2.18 6.53
C VAL A 92 -16.04 2.45 7.89
N VAL A 93 -16.87 2.51 8.95
CA VAL A 93 -16.39 2.76 10.32
C VAL A 93 -15.42 1.67 10.78
N ASP A 94 -15.69 0.41 10.45
CA ASP A 94 -14.81 -0.71 10.83
C ASP A 94 -13.45 -0.64 10.11
N VAL A 95 -13.43 -0.21 8.84
CA VAL A 95 -12.18 0.00 8.10
C VAL A 95 -11.38 1.16 8.69
N GLU A 96 -12.03 2.31 8.97
CA GLU A 96 -11.39 3.49 9.57
C GLU A 96 -10.79 3.20 10.94
N LYS A 97 -11.45 2.36 11.75
CA LYS A 97 -10.96 1.94 13.06
C LYS A 97 -9.92 0.81 13.01
N GLY A 98 -9.62 0.28 11.83
CA GLY A 98 -8.70 -0.85 11.66
C GLY A 98 -9.26 -2.21 12.12
N ASN A 99 -10.57 -2.31 12.37
CA ASN A 99 -11.24 -3.56 12.75
C ASN A 99 -11.41 -4.52 11.55
N THR A 100 -11.25 -4.00 10.34
CA THR A 100 -11.39 -4.76 9.09
C THR A 100 -10.33 -4.30 8.12
N MET A 101 -9.56 -5.24 7.55
CA MET A 101 -8.58 -4.91 6.51
C MET A 101 -9.26 -4.66 5.17
N LYS A 102 -10.16 -5.54 4.76
CA LYS A 102 -10.86 -5.47 3.47
C LYS A 102 -12.34 -5.76 3.67
N ALA A 103 -13.15 -4.72 3.59
CA ALA A 103 -14.61 -4.86 3.59
C ALA A 103 -15.10 -5.21 2.19
N VAL A 104 -15.97 -6.20 2.08
CA VAL A 104 -16.65 -6.59 0.85
C VAL A 104 -18.16 -6.54 1.09
N LEU A 105 -18.86 -5.79 0.27
CA LEU A 105 -20.33 -5.70 0.34
C LEU A 105 -20.97 -6.83 -0.46
N THR A 106 -22.04 -7.39 0.10
CA THR A 106 -22.89 -8.40 -0.55
C THR A 106 -24.27 -7.81 -0.79
N PHE A 107 -24.85 -8.14 -1.94
CA PHE A 107 -26.18 -7.72 -2.36
C PHE A 107 -27.19 -8.86 -2.23
#